data_b5f6e88177a514008a800cc967ff2c06
#
_entry.id   b5f6e88177a514008a800cc967ff2c06
#
_cell.length_a   1.000
_cell.length_b   1.000
_cell.length_c   1.000
_cell.angle_alpha   90.00
_cell.angle_beta   90.00
_cell.angle_gamma   90.00
#
_symmetry.space_group_name_H-M   'P 1'
#
loop_
_entity.id
_entity.type
_entity.pdbx_description
1 polymer ?
#
loop_
_entity_poly.entity_id
_entity_poly.type
_entity_poly.pdbx_seq_one_letter_code
_entity_poly.pdbx_strand_id
1 'polypeptide(L)'
;MNFFTKDKRRFNNNDIIYFACHGWNHSLSFEGQDGNLDLSELADISGDFFTNKIVHFSACRTLANESAALDFKKQTGAKLVSGYKLSVDAMKSAIADLAYFNDLMHIKNVGIILNEDISKFWKTYRSLLDELKFITV
;
A
#
# COMPACT_ATOMS: atom_id res chain seq x y z
N MET A 1 -6.96 -12.61 12.85
CA MET A 1 -7.37 -11.33 12.25
C MET A 1 -8.26 -11.61 11.05
N ASN A 2 -9.56 -11.43 11.22
CA ASN A 2 -10.55 -11.89 10.22
C ASN A 2 -11.37 -10.77 9.56
N PHE A 3 -10.99 -9.52 9.79
CA PHE A 3 -11.73 -8.43 9.16
C PHE A 3 -11.30 -8.16 7.72
N PHE A 4 -10.29 -8.85 7.24
CA PHE A 4 -9.94 -8.81 5.82
C PHE A 4 -10.79 -9.83 5.08
N THR A 5 -12.05 -9.54 4.95
CA THR A 5 -12.97 -10.40 4.24
C THR A 5 -12.57 -10.52 2.80
N LYS A 6 -12.54 -11.73 2.30
CA LYS A 6 -12.10 -12.01 0.94
C LYS A 6 -13.24 -12.52 0.11
N ASP A 7 -13.73 -11.68 -0.75
CA ASP A 7 -14.58 -12.11 -1.83
C ASP A 7 -13.78 -11.97 -3.13
N LYS A 8 -13.05 -13.01 -3.46
CA LYS A 8 -12.16 -13.02 -4.62
C LYS A 8 -12.86 -12.76 -5.93
N ARG A 9 -14.14 -13.01 -5.99
CA ARG A 9 -14.93 -12.77 -7.20
C ARG A 9 -15.06 -11.30 -7.52
N ARG A 10 -14.94 -10.43 -6.52
CA ARG A 10 -15.07 -8.98 -6.68
C ARG A 10 -13.78 -8.30 -7.09
N PHE A 11 -12.63 -8.92 -6.86
CA PHE A 11 -11.33 -8.28 -7.00
C PHE A 11 -10.46 -8.86 -8.11
N ASN A 12 -11.05 -9.57 -9.09
CA ASN A 12 -10.29 -10.15 -10.20
C ASN A 12 -9.05 -10.94 -9.72
N ASN A 13 -9.17 -11.64 -8.59
CA ASN A 13 -8.09 -12.37 -7.93
C ASN A 13 -7.02 -11.47 -7.29
N ASN A 14 -7.29 -10.17 -7.13
CA ASN A 14 -6.38 -9.27 -6.44
C ASN A 14 -6.91 -9.00 -5.03
N ASP A 15 -6.38 -9.71 -4.05
CA ASP A 15 -6.68 -9.42 -2.64
C ASP A 15 -5.89 -8.20 -2.20
N ILE A 16 -6.59 -7.22 -1.65
CA ILE A 16 -5.99 -5.96 -1.16
C ILE A 16 -6.07 -5.94 0.35
N ILE A 17 -4.93 -5.71 0.99
CA ILE A 17 -4.87 -5.46 2.43
C ILE A 17 -4.56 -3.99 2.62
N TYR A 18 -5.44 -3.31 3.33
CA TYR A 18 -5.39 -1.88 3.52
C TYR A 18 -5.12 -1.55 4.99
N PHE A 19 -4.01 -0.87 5.24
CA PHE A 19 -3.68 -0.37 6.57
C PHE A 19 -3.99 1.12 6.64
N ALA A 20 -5.02 1.49 7.40
CA ALA A 20 -5.37 2.86 7.69
C ALA A 20 -5.02 3.15 9.14
N CYS A 21 -3.84 3.68 9.37
CA CYS A 21 -3.34 3.95 10.72
C CYS A 21 -2.35 5.10 10.67
N HIS A 22 -1.78 5.46 11.81
CA HIS A 22 -0.71 6.44 11.85
C HIS A 22 0.59 5.79 11.38
N GLY A 23 1.38 6.53 10.59
CA GLY A 23 2.66 6.06 10.11
C GLY A 23 3.79 7.00 10.47
N TRP A 24 4.98 6.45 10.60
CA TRP A 24 6.19 7.23 10.88
C TRP A 24 7.41 6.46 10.38
N ASN A 25 8.14 7.05 9.43
CA ASN A 25 9.43 6.52 8.94
C ASN A 25 9.48 4.99 8.85
N HIS A 26 8.77 4.41 7.89
CA HIS A 26 8.68 2.96 7.63
C HIS A 26 8.18 2.14 8.83
N SER A 27 7.36 2.75 9.68
CA SER A 27 6.70 2.04 10.77
C SER A 27 5.23 2.44 10.86
N LEU A 28 4.46 1.62 11.56
CA LEU A 28 3.04 1.82 11.79
C LEU A 28 2.80 2.04 13.27
N SER A 29 1.92 2.97 13.59
CA SER A 29 1.49 3.22 14.96
C SER A 29 -0.01 2.95 15.05
N PHE A 30 -0.38 2.07 15.96
CA PHE A 30 -1.77 1.69 16.17
C PHE A 30 -2.31 2.35 17.44
N GLU A 31 -3.54 2.83 17.37
CA GLU A 31 -4.19 3.46 18.51
C GLU A 31 -4.26 2.49 19.70
N GLY A 32 -3.91 2.98 20.88
CA GLY A 32 -3.96 2.19 22.11
C GLY A 32 -2.77 1.28 22.34
N GLN A 33 -1.76 1.34 21.48
CA GLN A 33 -0.53 0.55 21.64
C GLN A 33 0.66 1.43 21.96
N ASP A 34 1.58 0.91 22.76
CA ASP A 34 2.84 1.56 23.04
C ASP A 34 3.85 1.22 21.94
N GLY A 35 4.48 2.27 21.39
CA GLY A 35 5.51 2.11 20.37
C GLY A 35 4.97 1.86 18.96
N ASN A 36 5.89 1.75 18.03
CA ASN A 36 5.62 1.55 16.63
C ASN A 36 6.03 0.14 16.21
N LEU A 37 5.30 -0.41 15.24
CA LEU A 37 5.66 -1.66 14.59
C LEU A 37 6.28 -1.30 13.24
N ASP A 38 7.56 -1.57 13.03
CA ASP A 38 8.18 -1.26 11.75
C ASP A 38 7.88 -2.34 10.71
N LEU A 39 8.18 -2.04 9.44
CA LEU A 39 7.87 -2.94 8.34
C LEU A 39 8.59 -4.28 8.47
N SER A 40 9.82 -4.27 8.97
CA SER A 40 10.60 -5.49 9.18
C SER A 40 9.93 -6.41 10.21
N GLU A 41 9.49 -5.84 11.31
CA GLU A 41 8.78 -6.60 12.35
C GLU A 41 7.44 -7.13 11.85
N LEU A 42 6.70 -6.31 11.09
CA LEU A 42 5.43 -6.73 10.50
C LEU A 42 5.66 -7.90 9.53
N ALA A 43 6.70 -7.84 8.73
CA ALA A 43 7.04 -8.92 7.82
C ALA A 43 7.37 -10.21 8.58
N ASP A 44 8.12 -10.10 9.67
CA ASP A 44 8.51 -11.26 10.47
C ASP A 44 7.32 -11.96 11.10
N ILE A 45 6.36 -11.21 11.62
CA ILE A 45 5.22 -11.81 12.33
C ILE A 45 4.10 -12.26 11.40
N SER A 46 4.10 -11.80 10.15
CA SER A 46 3.00 -12.09 9.22
C SER A 46 3.08 -13.47 8.56
N GLY A 47 4.25 -14.11 8.58
CA GLY A 47 4.44 -15.37 7.87
C GLY A 47 4.12 -15.21 6.39
N ASP A 48 3.18 -16.02 5.89
CA ASP A 48 2.76 -15.99 4.49
C ASP A 48 1.47 -15.19 4.25
N PHE A 49 1.02 -14.44 5.27
CA PHE A 49 -0.25 -13.73 5.19
C PHE A 49 -0.33 -12.75 4.02
N PHE A 50 0.77 -12.08 3.67
CA PHE A 50 0.80 -11.11 2.59
C PHE A 50 1.19 -11.69 1.24
N THR A 51 1.50 -12.98 1.17
CA THR A 51 1.99 -13.60 -0.06
C THR A 51 0.95 -13.49 -1.18
N ASN A 52 1.38 -12.99 -2.34
CA ASN A 52 0.54 -12.75 -3.51
C ASN A 52 -0.60 -11.75 -3.29
N LYS A 53 -0.50 -10.91 -2.28
CA LYS A 53 -1.50 -9.88 -2.01
C LYS A 53 -0.97 -8.50 -2.30
N ILE A 54 -1.89 -7.56 -2.51
CA ILE A 54 -1.57 -6.15 -2.64
C ILE A 54 -1.67 -5.53 -1.26
N VAL A 55 -0.60 -4.89 -0.80
CA VAL A 55 -0.56 -4.27 0.53
C VAL A 55 -0.45 -2.76 0.36
N HIS A 56 -1.42 -2.03 0.88
CA HIS A 56 -1.45 -0.57 0.80
C HIS A 56 -1.42 0.04 2.20
N PHE A 57 -0.43 0.89 2.42
CA PHE A 57 -0.28 1.60 3.68
C PHE A 57 -0.78 3.04 3.52
N SER A 58 -2.02 3.28 3.92
CA SER A 58 -2.59 4.63 3.95
C SER A 58 -2.22 5.30 5.27
N ALA A 59 -0.93 5.48 5.46
CA ALA A 59 -0.37 6.04 6.68
C ALA A 59 0.79 6.97 6.30
N CYS A 60 0.92 8.05 7.05
CA CYS A 60 1.96 9.04 6.77
C CYS A 60 3.36 8.41 6.90
N ARG A 61 4.19 8.66 5.90
CA ARG A 61 5.63 8.34 5.93
C ARG A 61 5.97 6.86 6.13
N THR A 62 5.01 5.96 6.06
CA THR A 62 5.28 4.53 6.23
C THR A 62 6.30 4.03 5.20
N LEU A 63 6.23 4.53 3.99
CA LEU A 63 7.16 4.19 2.92
C LEU A 63 8.19 5.30 2.65
N ALA A 64 8.59 6.04 3.69
CA ALA A 64 9.61 7.08 3.55
C ALA A 64 10.93 6.53 3.02
N ASN A 65 11.24 5.29 3.34
CA ASN A 65 12.40 4.58 2.83
C ASN A 65 11.93 3.54 1.80
N GLU A 66 12.19 3.81 0.54
CA GLU A 66 11.82 2.92 -0.56
C GLU A 66 12.51 1.57 -0.47
N SER A 67 13.75 1.54 0.00
CA SER A 67 14.49 0.29 0.20
C SER A 67 13.81 -0.60 1.24
N ALA A 68 13.30 -0.02 2.32
CA ALA A 68 12.55 -0.77 3.33
C ALA A 68 11.24 -1.35 2.75
N ALA A 69 10.59 -0.60 1.87
CA ALA A 69 9.40 -1.07 1.18
C ALA A 69 9.70 -2.26 0.26
N LEU A 70 10.80 -2.18 -0.47
CA LEU A 70 11.24 -3.29 -1.33
C LEU A 70 11.60 -4.53 -0.52
N ASP A 71 12.30 -4.36 0.61
CA ASP A 71 12.64 -5.46 1.50
C ASP A 71 11.39 -6.12 2.07
N PHE A 72 10.41 -5.32 2.47
CA PHE A 72 9.12 -5.82 2.94
C PHE A 72 8.45 -6.65 1.86
N LYS A 73 8.41 -6.15 0.63
CA LYS A 73 7.81 -6.87 -0.50
C LYS A 73 8.50 -8.21 -0.73
N LYS A 74 9.82 -8.22 -0.73
CA LYS A 74 10.60 -9.45 -0.95
C LYS A 74 10.39 -10.46 0.17
N GLN A 75 10.44 -10.01 1.41
CA GLN A 75 10.33 -10.89 2.58
C GLN A 75 8.93 -11.50 2.69
N THR A 76 7.89 -10.73 2.39
CA THR A 76 6.50 -11.18 2.53
C THR A 76 5.98 -11.93 1.31
N GLY A 77 6.60 -11.73 0.15
CA GLY A 77 6.08 -12.25 -1.11
C GLY A 77 4.86 -11.48 -1.61
N ALA A 78 4.64 -10.27 -1.13
CA ALA A 78 3.53 -9.44 -1.58
C ALA A 78 3.65 -9.16 -3.08
N LYS A 79 2.50 -9.11 -3.75
CA LYS A 79 2.43 -8.85 -5.18
C LYS A 79 2.75 -7.38 -5.49
N LEU A 80 2.32 -6.49 -4.64
CA LEU A 80 2.47 -5.05 -4.79
C LEU A 80 2.43 -4.41 -3.41
N VAL A 81 3.31 -3.45 -3.18
CA VAL A 81 3.33 -2.65 -1.94
C VAL A 81 3.24 -1.18 -2.32
N SER A 82 2.34 -0.46 -1.70
CA SER A 82 2.09 0.94 -2.01
C SER A 82 1.85 1.77 -0.76
N GLY A 83 2.03 3.06 -0.88
CA GLY A 83 1.82 3.98 0.23
C GLY A 83 2.44 5.34 -0.05
N TYR A 84 2.76 6.06 1.02
CA TYR A 84 3.21 7.45 0.95
C TYR A 84 4.56 7.63 1.62
N LYS A 85 5.42 8.44 1.01
CA LYS A 85 6.75 8.74 1.56
C LYS A 85 6.74 9.89 2.57
N LEU A 86 5.71 10.75 2.47
CA LEU A 86 5.60 11.95 3.31
C LEU A 86 4.33 11.91 4.14
N SER A 87 4.22 12.86 5.07
CA SER A 87 2.96 13.13 5.75
C SER A 87 1.97 13.66 4.74
N VAL A 88 0.75 13.12 4.76
CA VAL A 88 -0.25 13.40 3.74
C VAL A 88 -1.47 14.08 4.33
N ASP A 89 -2.08 14.94 3.52
CA ASP A 89 -3.39 15.49 3.80
C ASP A 89 -4.43 14.37 3.73
N ALA A 90 -5.26 14.27 4.78
CA ALA A 90 -6.21 13.16 4.88
C ALA A 90 -7.22 13.13 3.74
N MET A 91 -7.69 14.28 3.30
CA MET A 91 -8.65 14.34 2.20
C MET A 91 -8.02 13.95 0.87
N LYS A 92 -6.83 14.50 0.58
CA LYS A 92 -6.13 14.19 -0.67
C LYS A 92 -5.70 12.73 -0.74
N SER A 93 -5.21 12.18 0.37
CA SER A 93 -4.83 10.77 0.38
C SER A 93 -6.04 9.86 0.23
N ALA A 94 -7.19 10.23 0.77
CA ALA A 94 -8.42 9.47 0.57
C ALA A 94 -8.83 9.45 -0.92
N ILE A 95 -8.70 10.56 -1.62
CA ILE A 95 -8.99 10.62 -3.05
C ILE A 95 -8.02 9.70 -3.82
N ALA A 96 -6.73 9.77 -3.50
CA ALA A 96 -5.73 8.92 -4.14
C ALA A 96 -5.97 7.44 -3.86
N ASP A 97 -6.29 7.09 -2.61
CA ASP A 97 -6.57 5.71 -2.22
C ASP A 97 -7.77 5.15 -3.00
N LEU A 98 -8.85 5.91 -3.09
CA LEU A 98 -10.05 5.48 -3.81
C LEU A 98 -9.78 5.30 -5.30
N ALA A 99 -9.04 6.24 -5.91
CA ALA A 99 -8.66 6.13 -7.31
C ALA A 99 -7.79 4.90 -7.56
N TYR A 100 -6.86 4.63 -6.65
CA TYR A 100 -5.97 3.49 -6.72
C TYR A 100 -6.73 2.17 -6.64
N PHE A 101 -7.61 2.04 -5.65
CA PHE A 101 -8.41 0.82 -5.50
C PHE A 101 -9.33 0.60 -6.69
N ASN A 102 -9.95 1.68 -7.19
CA ASN A 102 -10.79 1.59 -8.37
C ASN A 102 -10.02 1.06 -9.58
N ASP A 103 -8.80 1.55 -9.80
CA ASP A 103 -7.97 1.07 -10.90
C ASP A 103 -7.59 -0.40 -10.71
N LEU A 104 -7.17 -0.79 -9.50
CA LEU A 104 -6.79 -2.17 -9.19
C LEU A 104 -7.93 -3.16 -9.42
N MET A 105 -9.16 -2.73 -9.19
CA MET A 105 -10.33 -3.58 -9.39
C MET A 105 -10.67 -3.81 -10.86
N HIS A 106 -10.14 -3.00 -11.77
CA HIS A 106 -10.47 -3.04 -13.19
C HIS A 106 -9.32 -3.51 -14.07
N ILE A 107 -8.12 -3.72 -13.53
CA ILE A 107 -6.98 -4.22 -14.31
C ILE A 107 -6.71 -5.68 -13.98
N LYS A 108 -6.27 -6.43 -14.98
CA LYS A 108 -5.95 -7.85 -14.79
C LYS A 108 -4.52 -8.06 -14.31
N ASN A 109 -3.59 -7.26 -14.83
CA ASN A 109 -2.17 -7.35 -14.47
C ASN A 109 -1.79 -6.14 -13.63
N VAL A 110 -1.74 -6.32 -12.31
CA VAL A 110 -1.42 -5.24 -11.39
C VAL A 110 0.02 -4.74 -11.53
N GLY A 111 0.89 -5.52 -12.15
CA GLY A 111 2.25 -5.09 -12.44
C GLY A 111 2.32 -3.84 -13.31
N ILE A 112 1.27 -3.53 -14.06
CA ILE A 112 1.19 -2.31 -14.87
C ILE A 112 1.30 -1.06 -13.98
N ILE A 113 0.82 -1.11 -12.75
CA ILE A 113 0.91 0.01 -11.80
C ILE A 113 2.36 0.43 -11.55
N LEU A 114 3.29 -0.52 -11.64
CA LEU A 114 4.71 -0.23 -11.43
C LEU A 114 5.33 0.59 -12.57
N ASN A 115 4.68 0.65 -13.71
CA ASN A 115 5.14 1.44 -14.84
C ASN A 115 4.32 2.72 -14.97
N GLU A 116 4.85 3.83 -14.47
CA GLU A 116 4.17 5.12 -14.46
C GLU A 116 3.82 5.62 -15.86
N ASP A 117 4.56 5.19 -16.88
CA ASP A 117 4.37 5.67 -18.25
C ASP A 117 3.17 5.02 -18.94
N ILE A 118 2.77 3.82 -18.52
CA ILE A 118 1.65 3.11 -19.12
C ILE A 118 0.45 2.98 -18.19
N SER A 119 0.63 3.14 -16.89
CA SER A 119 -0.45 3.05 -15.91
C SER A 119 -1.44 4.20 -16.10
N LYS A 120 -2.70 3.87 -16.35
CA LYS A 120 -3.76 4.87 -16.47
C LYS A 120 -3.94 5.65 -15.17
N PHE A 121 -3.82 4.98 -14.04
CA PHE A 121 -3.89 5.60 -12.72
C PHE A 121 -2.83 6.70 -12.57
N TRP A 122 -1.56 6.37 -12.85
CA TRP A 122 -0.48 7.35 -12.77
C TRP A 122 -0.67 8.51 -13.75
N LYS A 123 -1.09 8.22 -14.97
CA LYS A 123 -1.31 9.27 -15.99
C LYS A 123 -2.43 10.22 -15.60
N THR A 124 -3.53 9.67 -15.09
CA THR A 124 -4.71 10.47 -14.73
C THR A 124 -4.46 11.33 -13.50
N TYR A 125 -3.76 10.80 -12.51
CA TYR A 125 -3.60 11.44 -11.21
C TYR A 125 -2.17 11.91 -10.92
N ARG A 126 -1.35 12.08 -11.95
CA ARG A 126 0.08 12.41 -11.81
C ARG A 126 0.34 13.54 -10.82
N SER A 127 -0.37 14.65 -10.97
CA SER A 127 -0.17 15.83 -10.12
C SER A 127 -0.44 15.53 -8.65
N LEU A 128 -1.54 14.85 -8.37
CA LEU A 128 -1.91 14.47 -7.00
C LEU A 128 -0.92 13.49 -6.41
N LEU A 129 -0.54 12.47 -7.17
CA LEU A 129 0.36 11.42 -6.70
C LEU A 129 1.77 11.96 -6.44
N ASP A 130 2.24 12.88 -7.28
CA ASP A 130 3.54 13.53 -7.07
C ASP A 130 3.52 14.41 -5.83
N GLU A 131 2.43 15.14 -5.61
CA GLU A 131 2.27 15.98 -4.42
C GLU A 131 2.31 15.15 -3.14
N LEU A 132 1.63 14.01 -3.14
CA LEU A 132 1.55 13.12 -1.98
C LEU A 132 2.78 12.22 -1.81
N LYS A 133 3.66 12.19 -2.79
CA LYS A 133 4.79 11.24 -2.82
C LYS A 133 4.29 9.80 -2.66
N PHE A 134 3.27 9.47 -3.42
CA PHE A 134 2.75 8.11 -3.53
C PHE A 134 3.79 7.24 -4.23
N ILE A 135 4.02 6.05 -3.69
CA ILE A 135 4.94 5.10 -4.33
C ILE A 135 4.32 3.71 -4.41
N THR A 136 4.76 2.96 -5.41
CA THR A 136 4.45 1.54 -5.57
C THR A 136 5.76 0.80 -5.85
N VAL A 137 5.88 -0.35 -5.23
CA VAL A 137 7.01 -1.26 -5.49
C VAL A 137 6.53 -2.69 -5.71
#